data_74dccfd24cc220b8e3dcac84e1201355
#
_entry.id   74dccfd24cc220b8e3dcac84e1201355
#
_cell.length_a   1.000
_cell.length_b   1.000
_cell.length_c   1.000
_cell.angle_alpha   90.00
_cell.angle_beta   90.00
_cell.angle_gamma   90.00
#
_symmetry.space_group_name_H-M   'P 1'
#
loop_
_entity.id
_entity.type
_entity.pdbx_description
1 polymer ?
#
loop_
_entity_poly.entity_id
_entity_poly.type
_entity_poly.pdbx_seq_one_letter_code
_entity_poly.pdbx_strand_id
1 'polypeptide(L)' 'MTENEKEMWTTSIETAASRVAAEYGSAVVNSVFARYDATGLHHLASCYFSEVFADLEQIVND' A
#
# COMPACT_ATOMS: atom_id res chain seq x y z
N MET A 1 1.39 12.38 -12.52
CA MET A 1 0.33 12.21 -11.52
C MET A 1 0.13 13.52 -10.78
N THR A 2 -1.12 13.98 -10.65
CA THR A 2 -1.43 15.23 -9.96
C THR A 2 -1.39 15.04 -8.44
N GLU A 3 -1.35 16.18 -7.71
CA GLU A 3 -1.41 16.16 -6.25
C GLU A 3 -2.67 15.46 -5.74
N ASN A 4 -3.81 15.76 -6.35
CA ASN A 4 -5.08 15.12 -5.95
C ASN A 4 -5.04 13.61 -6.18
N GLU A 5 -4.49 13.18 -7.29
CA GLU A 5 -4.36 11.75 -7.57
C GLU A 5 -3.45 11.07 -6.56
N LYS A 6 -2.33 11.71 -6.20
CA LYS A 6 -1.44 11.16 -5.17
C LYS A 6 -2.14 11.04 -3.84
N GLU A 7 -2.89 12.05 -3.43
CA GLU A 7 -3.63 12.00 -2.18
C GLU A 7 -4.66 10.89 -2.17
N MET A 8 -5.38 10.70 -3.27
CA MET A 8 -6.34 9.62 -3.38
C MET A 8 -5.68 8.26 -3.27
N TRP A 9 -4.55 8.07 -3.98
CA TRP A 9 -3.82 6.81 -3.91
C TRP A 9 -3.25 6.55 -2.52
N THR A 10 -2.65 7.55 -1.89
CA THR A 10 -2.07 7.37 -0.56
C THR A 10 -3.15 7.04 0.46
N THR A 11 -4.30 7.71 0.41
CA THR A 11 -5.43 7.41 1.30
C THR A 11 -5.93 5.98 1.07
N SER A 12 -6.10 5.58 -0.18
CA SER A 12 -6.56 4.23 -0.50
C SER A 12 -5.58 3.16 -0.03
N ILE A 13 -4.28 3.40 -0.24
CA ILE A 13 -3.24 2.47 0.19
C ILE A 13 -3.20 2.39 1.71
N GLU A 14 -3.29 3.52 2.41
CA GLU A 14 -3.32 3.53 3.87
C GLU A 14 -4.50 2.73 4.42
N THR A 15 -5.67 2.90 3.83
CA THR A 15 -6.86 2.16 4.24
C THR A 15 -6.67 0.66 4.03
N ALA A 16 -6.20 0.27 2.86
CA ALA A 16 -5.95 -1.13 2.55
C ALA A 16 -4.87 -1.72 3.48
N ALA A 17 -3.80 -0.96 3.72
CA ALA A 17 -2.73 -1.38 4.61
C ALA A 17 -3.22 -1.57 6.05
N SER A 18 -4.09 -0.69 6.52
CA SER A 18 -4.68 -0.82 7.85
C SER A 18 -5.52 -2.08 7.97
N ARG A 19 -6.26 -2.43 6.94
CA ARG A 19 -7.08 -3.66 6.93
C ARG A 19 -6.19 -4.90 6.97
N VAL A 20 -5.13 -4.92 6.15
CA VAL A 20 -4.19 -6.04 6.15
C VAL A 20 -3.50 -6.16 7.49
N ALA A 21 -3.04 -5.04 8.06
CA ALA A 21 -2.37 -5.05 9.36
C ALA A 21 -3.29 -5.56 10.46
N ALA A 22 -4.57 -5.19 10.42
CA ALA A 22 -5.54 -5.64 11.42
C ALA A 22 -5.79 -7.14 11.36
N GLU A 23 -5.76 -7.73 10.16
CA GLU A 23 -6.05 -9.15 9.98
C GLU A 23 -4.82 -10.04 10.01
N TYR A 24 -3.72 -9.58 9.45
CA TYR A 24 -2.53 -10.39 9.23
C TYR A 24 -1.27 -9.87 9.91
N GLY A 25 -1.35 -8.67 10.49
CA GLY A 25 -0.19 -8.06 11.16
C GLY A 25 0.58 -7.10 10.27
N SER A 26 1.29 -6.17 10.90
CA SER A 26 2.05 -5.14 10.18
C SER A 26 3.22 -5.71 9.39
N ALA A 27 3.75 -6.87 9.78
CA ALA A 27 4.85 -7.49 9.06
C ALA A 27 4.48 -7.82 7.62
N VAL A 28 3.22 -8.23 7.37
CA VAL A 28 2.74 -8.51 6.03
C VAL A 28 2.71 -7.23 5.18
N VAL A 29 2.23 -6.14 5.77
CA VAL A 29 2.21 -4.84 5.09
C VAL A 29 3.64 -4.40 4.75
N ASN A 30 4.55 -4.52 5.69
CA ASN A 30 5.96 -4.15 5.47
C ASN A 30 6.58 -4.98 4.35
N SER A 31 6.23 -6.27 4.25
CA SER A 31 6.75 -7.12 3.20
C SER A 31 6.25 -6.72 1.81
N VAL A 32 5.01 -6.23 1.73
CA VAL A 32 4.46 -5.72 0.47
C VAL A 32 5.25 -4.48 0.02
N PHE A 33 5.46 -3.52 0.92
CA PHE A 33 6.24 -2.33 0.59
C PHE A 33 7.67 -2.67 0.21
N ALA A 34 8.26 -3.65 0.88
CA ALA A 34 9.64 -4.05 0.62
C ALA A 34 9.84 -4.59 -0.81
N ARG A 35 8.80 -5.14 -1.43
CA ARG A 35 8.86 -5.59 -2.83
C ARG A 35 9.17 -4.45 -3.79
N TYR A 36 8.88 -3.22 -3.39
CA TYR A 36 9.06 -2.03 -4.21
C TYR A 36 10.15 -1.12 -3.64
N ASP A 37 11.05 -1.67 -2.84
CA ASP A 37 12.16 -0.93 -2.21
C ASP A 37 11.70 0.23 -1.34
N ALA A 38 10.55 0.09 -0.70
CA ALA A 38 10.01 1.11 0.17
C ALA A 38 9.98 0.61 1.62
N THR A 39 10.33 1.49 2.55
CA THR A 39 10.22 1.20 3.98
C THR A 39 8.83 1.55 4.52
N GLY A 40 8.02 2.20 3.70
CA GLY A 40 6.66 2.59 4.03
C GLY A 40 6.10 3.44 2.91
N LEU A 41 4.86 3.91 3.09
CA LEU A 41 4.16 4.67 2.08
C LEU A 41 4.92 5.94 1.67
N HIS A 42 5.57 6.61 2.62
CA HIS A 42 6.30 7.84 2.36
C HIS A 42 7.49 7.68 1.42
N HIS A 43 8.01 6.47 1.33
CA HIS A 43 9.17 6.16 0.49
C HIS A 43 8.77 5.43 -0.79
N LEU A 44 7.48 5.19 -0.99
CA LEU A 44 6.99 4.47 -2.15
C LEU A 44 6.92 5.40 -3.35
N ALA A 45 7.52 4.99 -4.46
CA ALA A 45 7.44 5.74 -5.70
C ALA A 45 6.00 5.72 -6.24
N SER A 46 5.53 6.85 -6.75
CA SER A 46 4.15 6.97 -7.21
C SER A 46 3.83 6.00 -8.36
N CYS A 47 4.83 5.61 -9.14
CA CYS A 47 4.62 4.65 -10.23
C CYS A 47 4.20 3.26 -9.74
N TYR A 48 4.40 2.96 -8.46
CA TYR A 48 4.02 1.68 -7.87
C TYR A 48 2.73 1.73 -7.06
N PHE A 49 2.07 2.88 -6.99
CA PHE A 49 0.86 3.02 -6.16
C PHE A 49 -0.22 2.00 -6.54
N SER A 50 -0.53 1.87 -7.82
CA SER A 50 -1.57 0.94 -8.26
C SER A 50 -1.19 -0.51 -7.98
N GLU A 51 0.08 -0.85 -8.13
CA GLU A 51 0.57 -2.21 -7.88
C GLU A 51 0.49 -2.57 -6.40
N VAL A 52 0.94 -1.66 -5.54
CA VAL A 52 0.87 -1.87 -4.09
C VAL A 52 -0.58 -1.99 -3.63
N PHE A 53 -1.45 -1.12 -4.12
CA PHE A 53 -2.86 -1.17 -3.79
C PHE A 53 -3.47 -2.51 -4.21
N ALA A 54 -3.16 -2.97 -5.42
CA ALA A 54 -3.66 -4.26 -5.91
C ALA A 54 -3.17 -5.42 -5.05
N ASP A 55 -1.90 -5.40 -4.64
CA ASP A 55 -1.34 -6.44 -3.79
C ASP A 55 -2.05 -6.48 -2.43
N LEU A 56 -2.27 -5.31 -1.82
CA LEU A 56 -2.95 -5.24 -0.53
C LEU A 56 -4.41 -5.69 -0.64
N GLU A 57 -5.10 -5.28 -1.69
CA GLU A 57 -6.49 -5.68 -1.90
C GLU A 57 -6.61 -7.19 -2.12
N GLN A 58 -5.67 -7.79 -2.82
CA GLN A 58 -5.65 -9.22 -3.03
C GLN A 58 -5.53 -9.97 -1.71
N ILE A 59 -4.69 -9.49 -0.79
CA ILE A 59 -4.53 -10.10 0.52
C ILE A 59 -5.83 -9.99 1.32
N VAL A 60 -6.47 -8.82 1.29
CA VAL A 60 -7.72 -8.59 2.02
C VAL A 60 -8.84 -9.48 1.48
N ASN A 61 -8.89 -9.68 0.17
CA ASN A 61 -9.97 -10.43 -0.49
C ASN A 61 -9.72 -11.95 -0.55
N ASP A 62 -8.57 -12.38 -0.12
CA ASP A 62 -8.29 -13.81 0.02
C ASP A 62 -8.97 -14.34 1.30
#